data_278279d748624c2f8c995c02de1012ba
#
_entry.id   278279d748624c2f8c995c02de1012ba
#
_cell.length_a   1.000
_cell.length_b   1.000
_cell.length_c   1.000
_cell.angle_alpha   90.00
_cell.angle_beta   90.00
_cell.angle_gamma   90.00
#
_symmetry.space_group_name_H-M   'P 1'
#
loop_
_entity.id
_entity.type
_entity.pdbx_description
1 polymer ?
#
loop_
_entity_poly.entity_id
_entity_poly.type
_entity_poly.pdbx_seq_one_letter_code
_entity_poly.pdbx_strand_id
1 'polypeptide(L)'
;MINVIAKDSDEGPNGQVIFKILENNAKNTAAFAINENTGKIVLQSQLDRETVDEYEIVIEAQDLGNPALTSTCLVHVKVQDENDNAPEFPVEKIKLELSEDTNIGDSAYEFKAMDQDLGGNGKINYFLVGNNLNGFSIDSDSGVMTIASQVRKYKLC
;
A
#
# COMPACT_ATOMS: atom_id res chain seq x y z
N MET A 1 -12.38 15.64 -1.07
CA MET A 1 -13.73 15.62 -1.65
C MET A 1 -13.62 16.25 -3.03
N ILE A 2 -13.93 15.51 -4.09
CA ILE A 2 -13.75 15.95 -5.49
C ILE A 2 -15.13 16.34 -6.03
N ASN A 3 -15.19 17.45 -6.76
CA ASN A 3 -16.41 17.91 -7.41
C ASN A 3 -16.10 18.14 -8.89
N VAL A 4 -16.87 17.51 -9.77
CA VAL A 4 -16.81 17.69 -11.21
C VAL A 4 -17.84 18.73 -11.61
N ILE A 5 -17.45 19.67 -12.46
CA ILE A 5 -18.31 20.76 -12.92
C ILE A 5 -18.35 20.70 -14.44
N ALA A 6 -19.53 20.66 -15.01
CA ALA A 6 -19.78 20.91 -16.42
C ALA A 6 -20.57 22.22 -16.57
N LYS A 7 -20.35 22.91 -17.68
CA LYS A 7 -21.10 24.10 -18.07
C LYS A 7 -21.75 23.84 -19.41
N ASP A 8 -23.00 24.21 -19.49
CA ASP A 8 -23.75 24.27 -20.71
C ASP A 8 -24.26 25.71 -20.92
N SER A 9 -24.30 26.16 -22.15
CA SER A 9 -24.72 27.52 -22.53
C SER A 9 -26.18 27.60 -22.96
N ASP A 10 -26.86 26.48 -23.03
CA ASP A 10 -28.23 26.37 -23.50
C ASP A 10 -29.22 26.72 -22.39
N GLU A 11 -30.45 27.07 -22.77
CA GLU A 11 -31.52 27.39 -21.85
C GLU A 11 -32.45 26.19 -21.58
N GLY A 12 -33.08 26.20 -20.42
CA GLY A 12 -34.06 25.18 -20.02
C GLY A 12 -33.45 23.79 -19.87
N PRO A 13 -34.14 22.72 -20.32
CA PRO A 13 -33.65 21.34 -20.20
C PRO A 13 -32.31 21.09 -20.93
N ASN A 14 -32.08 21.78 -22.05
CA ASN A 14 -30.86 21.64 -22.83
C ASN A 14 -29.61 22.10 -22.06
N GLY A 15 -29.77 23.05 -21.12
CA GLY A 15 -28.69 23.53 -20.26
C GLY A 15 -28.62 22.84 -18.87
N GLN A 16 -29.53 21.91 -18.58
CA GLN A 16 -29.49 21.13 -17.33
C GLN A 16 -28.60 19.91 -17.51
N VAL A 17 -27.53 19.79 -16.70
CA VAL A 17 -26.55 18.74 -16.80
C VAL A 17 -26.70 17.74 -15.66
N ILE A 18 -26.68 16.46 -16.00
CA ILE A 18 -26.56 15.34 -15.05
C ILE A 18 -25.23 14.61 -15.24
N PHE A 19 -24.75 13.97 -14.18
CA PHE A 19 -23.47 13.29 -14.14
C PHE A 19 -23.64 11.80 -13.83
N LYS A 20 -22.83 10.95 -14.48
CA LYS A 20 -22.73 9.52 -14.16
C LYS A 20 -21.31 9.02 -14.30
N ILE A 21 -20.95 7.96 -13.55
CA ILE A 21 -19.72 7.22 -13.74
C ILE A 21 -19.98 6.18 -14.80
N LEU A 22 -19.09 6.10 -15.81
CA LEU A 22 -19.13 5.06 -16.84
C LEU A 22 -18.33 3.84 -16.35
N GLU A 23 -19.00 2.71 -16.21
CA GLU A 23 -18.39 1.45 -15.73
C GLU A 23 -17.53 0.75 -16.79
N ASN A 24 -17.49 1.25 -18.02
CA ASN A 24 -17.02 0.53 -19.21
C ASN A 24 -15.50 0.52 -19.42
N ASN A 25 -14.66 0.44 -18.44
CA ASN A 25 -13.23 0.08 -18.59
C ASN A 25 -12.42 0.32 -17.31
N ALA A 26 -13.04 0.71 -16.22
CA ALA A 26 -12.34 1.00 -15.00
C ALA A 26 -12.32 -0.23 -14.07
N LYS A 27 -11.15 -0.69 -13.74
CA LYS A 27 -10.97 -1.63 -12.65
C LYS A 27 -11.42 -0.94 -11.35
N ASN A 28 -12.42 -1.54 -10.67
CA ASN A 28 -12.84 -1.18 -9.30
C ASN A 28 -13.52 0.18 -9.10
N THR A 29 -14.31 0.71 -10.03
CA THR A 29 -15.11 1.93 -9.81
C THR A 29 -16.16 1.81 -8.71
N ALA A 30 -16.49 0.60 -8.25
CA ALA A 30 -17.44 0.37 -7.17
C ALA A 30 -17.10 1.08 -5.85
N ALA A 31 -15.83 1.49 -5.66
CA ALA A 31 -15.42 2.29 -4.51
C ALA A 31 -15.91 3.75 -4.56
N PHE A 32 -16.41 4.21 -5.70
CA PHE A 32 -16.81 5.59 -5.92
C PHE A 32 -18.27 5.70 -6.37
N ALA A 33 -18.92 6.76 -5.96
CA ALA A 33 -20.21 7.18 -6.49
C ALA A 33 -20.19 8.67 -6.84
N ILE A 34 -21.03 9.07 -7.77
CA ILE A 34 -21.23 10.47 -8.12
C ILE A 34 -22.68 10.87 -7.85
N ASN A 35 -22.87 12.05 -7.30
CA ASN A 35 -24.20 12.63 -7.23
C ASN A 35 -24.55 13.21 -8.61
N GLU A 36 -25.62 12.70 -9.19
CA GLU A 36 -26.04 13.01 -10.56
C GLU A 36 -26.30 14.48 -10.82
N ASN A 37 -26.78 15.22 -9.82
CA ASN A 37 -27.15 16.62 -10.00
C ASN A 37 -26.04 17.60 -9.65
N THR A 38 -25.10 17.18 -8.76
CA THR A 38 -24.08 18.11 -8.24
C THR A 38 -22.69 17.78 -8.75
N GLY A 39 -22.46 16.64 -9.40
CA GLY A 39 -21.13 16.16 -9.81
C GLY A 39 -20.19 15.82 -8.66
N LYS A 40 -20.73 15.71 -7.41
CA LYS A 40 -19.92 15.38 -6.24
C LYS A 40 -19.58 13.90 -6.21
N ILE A 41 -18.28 13.58 -6.23
CA ILE A 41 -17.77 12.23 -6.06
C ILE A 41 -17.58 11.93 -4.58
N VAL A 42 -18.07 10.77 -4.16
CA VAL A 42 -17.93 10.24 -2.79
C VAL A 42 -17.38 8.83 -2.82
N LEU A 43 -16.61 8.48 -1.77
CA LEU A 43 -16.17 7.10 -1.53
C LEU A 43 -17.33 6.30 -0.93
N GLN A 44 -17.52 5.08 -1.41
CA GLN A 44 -18.47 4.10 -0.88
C GLN A 44 -17.80 3.01 -0.05
N SER A 45 -16.48 2.82 -0.23
CA SER A 45 -15.68 1.89 0.56
C SER A 45 -14.32 2.49 0.87
N GLN A 46 -13.65 1.94 1.87
CA GLN A 46 -12.26 2.27 2.16
C GLN A 46 -11.37 1.86 0.99
N LEU A 47 -10.39 2.70 0.69
CA LEU A 47 -9.36 2.40 -0.30
C LEU A 47 -8.19 1.72 0.42
N ASP A 48 -7.52 0.84 -0.29
CA ASP A 48 -6.39 0.06 0.15
C ASP A 48 -5.35 0.11 -0.99
N ARG A 49 -4.22 0.77 -0.73
CA ARG A 49 -3.16 0.99 -1.71
C ARG A 49 -2.49 -0.32 -2.12
N GLU A 50 -2.35 -1.26 -1.19
CA GLU A 50 -1.73 -2.56 -1.41
C GLU A 50 -2.56 -3.43 -2.35
N THR A 51 -3.87 -3.19 -2.36
CA THR A 51 -4.81 -3.85 -3.28
C THR A 51 -4.96 -3.10 -4.59
N VAL A 52 -5.12 -1.77 -4.53
CA VAL A 52 -5.26 -0.90 -5.72
C VAL A 52 -4.66 0.47 -5.43
N ASP A 53 -3.55 0.78 -6.03
CA ASP A 53 -2.80 2.02 -5.84
C ASP A 53 -3.30 3.20 -6.69
N GLU A 54 -3.98 2.91 -7.83
CA GLU A 54 -4.50 3.92 -8.73
C GLU A 54 -5.87 3.52 -9.31
N TYR A 55 -6.74 4.53 -9.47
CA TYR A 55 -8.05 4.38 -10.10
C TYR A 55 -8.20 5.37 -11.25
N GLU A 56 -8.86 4.93 -12.31
CA GLU A 56 -9.31 5.77 -13.42
C GLU A 56 -10.83 5.76 -13.48
N ILE A 57 -11.45 6.92 -13.31
CA ILE A 57 -12.89 7.09 -13.27
C ILE A 57 -13.29 7.94 -14.47
N VAL A 58 -14.05 7.38 -15.39
CA VAL A 58 -14.62 8.13 -16.51
C VAL A 58 -15.98 8.68 -16.09
N ILE A 59 -16.11 9.98 -16.11
CA ILE A 59 -17.36 10.68 -15.79
C ILE A 59 -17.95 11.19 -17.08
N GLU A 60 -19.22 10.92 -17.28
CA GLU A 60 -20.02 11.50 -18.34
C GLU A 60 -20.93 12.59 -17.77
N ALA A 61 -20.92 13.75 -18.40
CA ALA A 61 -21.89 14.81 -18.25
C ALA A 61 -22.86 14.74 -19.43
N GLN A 62 -24.15 14.77 -19.16
CA GLN A 62 -25.21 14.69 -20.17
C GLN A 62 -26.24 15.78 -19.91
N ASP A 63 -26.65 16.52 -20.94
CA ASP A 63 -27.80 17.44 -20.86
C ASP A 63 -29.13 16.68 -20.87
N LEU A 64 -30.21 17.38 -20.56
CA LEU A 64 -31.57 16.86 -20.64
C LEU A 64 -32.29 17.28 -21.94
N GLY A 65 -31.52 17.61 -22.96
CA GLY A 65 -32.04 17.98 -24.29
C GLY A 65 -32.58 16.78 -25.08
N ASN A 66 -33.21 17.12 -26.24
CA ASN A 66 -33.67 16.13 -27.19
C ASN A 66 -33.23 16.50 -28.62
N PRO A 67 -32.17 15.83 -29.21
CA PRO A 67 -31.40 14.73 -28.59
C PRO A 67 -30.53 15.21 -27.43
N ALA A 68 -30.26 14.33 -26.47
CA ALA A 68 -29.33 14.60 -25.40
C ALA A 68 -27.88 14.59 -25.93
N LEU A 69 -27.08 15.56 -25.49
CA LEU A 69 -25.66 15.67 -25.80
C LEU A 69 -24.81 15.30 -24.58
N THR A 70 -23.66 14.71 -24.83
CA THR A 70 -22.78 14.21 -23.76
C THR A 70 -21.33 14.66 -23.93
N SER A 71 -20.63 14.74 -22.81
CA SER A 71 -19.19 14.97 -22.74
C SER A 71 -18.60 14.10 -21.64
N THR A 72 -17.35 13.68 -21.78
CA THR A 72 -16.67 12.83 -20.80
C THR A 72 -15.42 13.47 -20.23
N CYS A 73 -15.12 13.15 -18.97
CA CYS A 73 -13.90 13.56 -18.27
C CYS A 73 -13.27 12.35 -17.58
N LEU A 74 -11.96 12.20 -17.69
CA LEU A 74 -11.19 11.18 -16.96
C LEU A 74 -10.64 11.78 -15.66
N VAL A 75 -10.90 11.09 -14.56
CA VAL A 75 -10.36 11.43 -13.23
C VAL A 75 -9.40 10.34 -12.80
N HIS A 76 -8.13 10.70 -12.60
CA HIS A 76 -7.13 9.82 -11.99
C HIS A 76 -7.11 10.03 -10.48
N VAL A 77 -7.24 8.95 -9.74
CA VAL A 77 -7.13 8.93 -8.27
C VAL A 77 -5.95 8.07 -7.88
N LYS A 78 -4.96 8.65 -7.23
CA LYS A 78 -3.83 7.94 -6.64
C LYS A 78 -4.06 7.77 -5.15
N VAL A 79 -3.97 6.53 -4.67
CA VAL A 79 -4.07 6.22 -3.24
C VAL A 79 -2.73 6.50 -2.59
N GLN A 80 -2.76 7.28 -1.51
CA GLN A 80 -1.56 7.57 -0.73
C GLN A 80 -1.27 6.41 0.21
N ASP A 81 0.02 6.21 0.48
CA ASP A 81 0.51 5.23 1.42
C ASP A 81 0.21 5.63 2.87
N GLU A 82 -0.23 4.69 3.67
CA GLU A 82 -0.38 4.79 5.11
C GLU A 82 0.43 3.67 5.76
N ASN A 83 0.87 3.86 7.01
CA ASN A 83 1.63 2.86 7.75
C ASN A 83 0.66 1.90 8.45
N ASP A 84 0.05 1.02 7.69
CA ASP A 84 -0.97 0.07 8.18
C ASP A 84 -0.60 -1.41 8.00
N ASN A 85 0.58 -1.67 7.44
CA ASN A 85 1.17 -3.00 7.37
C ASN A 85 2.31 -3.14 8.38
N ALA A 86 2.44 -4.32 8.95
CA ALA A 86 3.55 -4.64 9.85
C ALA A 86 4.59 -5.49 9.12
N PRO A 87 5.89 -5.34 9.42
CA PRO A 87 6.91 -6.23 8.86
C PRO A 87 6.65 -7.69 9.21
N GLU A 88 6.68 -8.56 8.22
CA GLU A 88 6.45 -9.99 8.37
C GLU A 88 7.66 -10.80 7.94
N PHE A 89 8.03 -11.80 8.75
CA PHE A 89 9.00 -12.81 8.34
C PHE A 89 8.33 -13.90 7.52
N PRO A 90 8.96 -14.39 6.43
CA PRO A 90 8.41 -15.46 5.60
C PRO A 90 8.31 -16.81 6.33
N VAL A 91 8.95 -16.93 7.49
CA VAL A 91 8.95 -18.13 8.35
C VAL A 91 8.88 -17.73 9.82
N GLU A 92 8.06 -18.42 10.61
CA GLU A 92 7.91 -18.16 12.04
C GLU A 92 9.12 -18.61 12.88
N LYS A 93 9.90 -19.59 12.38
CA LYS A 93 11.01 -20.18 13.14
C LYS A 93 12.16 -20.58 12.24
N ILE A 94 13.33 -20.11 12.58
CA ILE A 94 14.60 -20.48 11.95
C ILE A 94 15.46 -21.25 12.96
N LYS A 95 16.01 -22.38 12.53
CA LYS A 95 16.98 -23.15 13.31
C LYS A 95 18.34 -22.99 12.67
N LEU A 96 19.29 -22.43 13.40
CA LEU A 96 20.66 -22.28 12.97
C LEU A 96 21.54 -23.33 13.70
N GLU A 97 22.44 -23.94 12.95
CA GLU A 97 23.48 -24.83 13.49
C GLU A 97 24.84 -24.19 13.18
N LEU A 98 25.53 -23.79 14.22
CA LEU A 98 26.83 -23.14 14.13
C LEU A 98 27.93 -24.05 14.67
N SER A 99 29.05 -24.08 13.96
CA SER A 99 30.25 -24.75 14.44
C SER A 99 30.89 -23.96 15.60
N GLU A 100 31.51 -24.68 16.55
CA GLU A 100 32.32 -24.03 17.58
C GLU A 100 33.63 -23.40 17.03
N ASP A 101 33.98 -23.72 15.78
CA ASP A 101 35.11 -23.13 15.03
C ASP A 101 34.71 -21.85 14.26
N THR A 102 33.45 -21.41 14.37
CA THR A 102 32.99 -20.18 13.73
C THR A 102 33.71 -18.98 14.35
N ASN A 103 34.27 -18.10 13.50
CA ASN A 103 35.00 -16.94 13.97
C ASN A 103 34.09 -15.79 14.44
N ILE A 104 34.63 -15.00 15.36
CA ILE A 104 33.99 -13.72 15.73
C ILE A 104 34.01 -12.82 14.49
N GLY A 105 32.85 -12.21 14.17
CA GLY A 105 32.65 -11.38 12.99
C GLY A 105 32.09 -12.13 11.79
N ASP A 106 32.09 -13.48 11.81
CA ASP A 106 31.46 -14.24 10.73
C ASP A 106 29.94 -14.01 10.71
N SER A 107 29.35 -13.92 9.52
CA SER A 107 27.91 -13.88 9.33
C SER A 107 27.28 -15.22 9.67
N ALA A 108 26.34 -15.23 10.60
CA ALA A 108 25.61 -16.42 11.00
C ALA A 108 24.31 -16.60 10.19
N TYR A 109 23.63 -15.53 9.89
CA TYR A 109 22.37 -15.56 9.13
C TYR A 109 21.97 -14.13 8.68
N GLU A 110 21.25 -14.05 7.58
CA GLU A 110 20.62 -12.80 7.10
C GLU A 110 19.10 -12.95 7.23
N PHE A 111 18.50 -12.15 8.10
CA PHE A 111 17.04 -12.09 8.25
C PHE A 111 16.45 -11.17 7.20
N LYS A 112 15.36 -11.60 6.57
CA LYS A 112 14.62 -10.80 5.58
C LYS A 112 13.15 -10.82 5.96
N ALA A 113 12.69 -9.75 6.53
CA ALA A 113 11.28 -9.47 6.65
C ALA A 113 10.80 -8.66 5.44
N MET A 114 9.51 -8.65 5.19
CA MET A 114 8.87 -7.85 4.16
C MET A 114 7.81 -6.97 4.79
N ASP A 115 7.73 -5.74 4.30
CA ASP A 115 6.72 -4.77 4.63
C ASP A 115 6.10 -4.29 3.32
N GLN A 116 4.78 -4.16 3.27
CA GLN A 116 4.07 -3.79 2.04
C GLN A 116 3.95 -2.27 1.88
N ASP A 117 4.22 -1.50 2.95
CA ASP A 117 4.18 -0.05 2.91
C ASP A 117 5.33 0.52 2.08
N LEU A 118 5.20 1.77 1.66
CA LEU A 118 6.19 2.44 0.81
C LEU A 118 7.14 3.35 1.59
N GLY A 119 8.33 3.50 1.04
CA GLY A 119 9.30 4.49 1.49
C GLY A 119 9.66 4.35 2.97
N GLY A 120 9.38 5.38 3.76
CA GLY A 120 9.68 5.39 5.20
C GLY A 120 8.81 4.46 6.03
N ASN A 121 7.56 4.24 5.62
CA ASN A 121 6.62 3.37 6.30
C ASN A 121 7.05 1.89 6.20
N GLY A 122 7.53 1.46 5.03
CA GLY A 122 8.04 0.11 4.81
C GLY A 122 9.51 -0.10 5.22
N LYS A 123 10.13 0.88 5.94
CA LYS A 123 11.50 0.72 6.40
C LYS A 123 11.58 -0.19 7.63
N ILE A 124 12.26 -1.33 7.47
CA ILE A 124 12.41 -2.34 8.52
C ILE A 124 13.70 -2.09 9.31
N ASN A 125 13.64 -2.20 10.63
CA ASN A 125 14.79 -2.24 11.51
C ASN A 125 14.81 -3.54 12.32
N TYR A 126 15.98 -4.18 12.38
CA TYR A 126 16.16 -5.47 13.03
C TYR A 126 16.79 -5.33 14.40
N PHE A 127 16.28 -6.08 15.39
CA PHE A 127 16.80 -6.13 16.73
C PHE A 127 16.78 -7.55 17.28
N LEU A 128 17.80 -7.92 18.04
CA LEU A 128 17.80 -9.17 18.78
C LEU A 128 17.09 -8.96 20.13
N VAL A 129 16.08 -9.78 20.41
CA VAL A 129 15.32 -9.74 21.66
C VAL A 129 15.35 -11.10 22.33
N GLY A 130 15.76 -11.15 23.59
CA GLY A 130 15.79 -12.41 24.37
C GLY A 130 16.93 -12.48 25.38
N ASN A 131 17.04 -13.61 26.08
CA ASN A 131 18.09 -13.89 27.05
C ASN A 131 19.26 -14.60 26.38
N ASN A 132 20.48 -14.38 26.87
CA ASN A 132 21.72 -15.02 26.40
C ASN A 132 22.14 -14.68 24.97
N LEU A 133 21.86 -13.46 24.49
CA LEU A 133 22.21 -12.99 23.15
C LEU A 133 23.64 -12.44 23.04
N ASN A 134 24.45 -12.48 24.11
CA ASN A 134 25.80 -11.89 24.15
C ASN A 134 26.78 -12.49 23.12
N GLY A 135 26.41 -13.60 22.51
CA GLY A 135 27.19 -14.24 21.45
C GLY A 135 26.92 -13.72 20.06
N PHE A 136 25.93 -12.86 19.88
CA PHE A 136 25.46 -12.40 18.59
C PHE A 136 25.27 -10.89 18.57
N SER A 137 25.39 -10.31 17.40
CA SER A 137 24.95 -8.96 17.07
C SER A 137 24.17 -9.00 15.76
N ILE A 138 23.32 -8.02 15.56
CA ILE A 138 22.57 -7.85 14.31
C ILE A 138 22.76 -6.43 13.80
N ASP A 139 22.97 -6.30 12.52
CA ASP A 139 22.92 -5.01 11.84
C ASP A 139 21.46 -4.60 11.66
N SER A 140 21.11 -3.42 12.15
CA SER A 140 19.72 -2.96 12.22
C SER A 140 19.09 -2.72 10.86
N ASP A 141 19.88 -2.38 9.85
CA ASP A 141 19.36 -2.03 8.53
C ASP A 141 19.36 -3.25 7.57
N SER A 142 20.38 -4.08 7.62
CA SER A 142 20.52 -5.23 6.72
C SER A 142 19.93 -6.52 7.26
N GLY A 143 19.68 -6.63 8.59
CA GLY A 143 19.25 -7.86 9.22
C GLY A 143 20.33 -8.95 9.29
N VAL A 144 21.59 -8.62 9.01
CA VAL A 144 22.70 -9.57 9.09
C VAL A 144 23.09 -9.80 10.54
N MET A 145 22.91 -11.04 10.99
CA MET A 145 23.37 -11.49 12.31
C MET A 145 24.79 -12.01 12.22
N THR A 146 25.66 -11.52 13.10
CA THR A 146 27.07 -11.91 13.18
C THR A 146 27.41 -12.50 14.55
N ILE A 147 28.49 -13.27 14.60
CA ILE A 147 29.04 -13.81 15.85
C ILE A 147 29.79 -12.68 16.58
N ALA A 148 29.30 -12.32 17.75
CA ALA A 148 29.88 -11.23 18.59
C ALA A 148 30.86 -11.74 19.62
N SER A 149 30.73 -12.98 20.08
CA SER A 149 31.68 -13.64 20.97
C SER A 149 31.78 -15.12 20.69
N GLN A 150 32.88 -15.77 21.15
CA GLN A 150 33.13 -17.18 20.91
C GLN A 150 31.98 -18.05 21.45
N VAL A 151 31.39 -18.87 20.58
CA VAL A 151 30.36 -19.86 20.92
C VAL A 151 31.06 -21.02 21.69
N ARG A 152 31.06 -20.96 23.02
CA ARG A 152 31.66 -22.03 23.84
C ARG A 152 30.64 -23.13 24.07
N LYS A 153 31.09 -24.37 23.82
CA LYS A 153 30.38 -25.56 24.28
C LYS A 153 30.47 -25.63 25.79
N TYR A 154 29.38 -25.38 26.51
CA TYR A 154 29.36 -25.71 27.94
C TYR A 154 29.44 -27.21 28.08
N LYS A 155 30.59 -27.73 28.47
CA LYS A 155 30.66 -29.06 29.05
C LYS A 155 29.86 -29.02 30.35
N LEU A 156 28.69 -29.62 30.35
CA LEU A 156 28.06 -30.05 31.59
C LEU A 156 28.95 -31.09 32.22
N CYS A 157 29.59 -30.73 33.34
CA CYS A 157 30.21 -31.70 34.26
C CYS A 157 29.12 -32.45 35.00
#